data_687b3219f677d883e30070f4c96d81d9
#
_entry.id   687b3219f677d883e30070f4c96d81d9
#
_cell.length_a   1.000
_cell.length_b   1.000
_cell.length_c   1.000
_cell.angle_alpha   90.00
_cell.angle_beta   90.00
_cell.angle_gamma   90.00
#
_symmetry.space_group_name_H-M   'P 1'
#
loop_
_entity.id
_entity.type
_entity.pdbx_description
1 polymer ?
#
loop_
_entity_poly.entity_id
_entity_poly.type
_entity_poly.pdbx_seq_one_letter_code
_entity_poly.pdbx_strand_id
1 'polypeptide(L)'
;MELAERLLELSGVKDGSILDLAVMTRDGVSWWRKDDANTCNNGHSTIKVFVALCIGMLWDEKKIRLEDRAVDFFPALWPEEMDARWKRVTVAHLLAHRCGQAPEGGVGFEEEEIPDGGRTDLLTLVLRRPMAYEPGTHYQYTDDNYYFLARIIEKMTGMGLDRFIGERLGRPLGFRDFAISIDPHGHHLGGGCMYMRASDMVKVGYLLACDGCADGKELVSAEWVRRMREDGYGLTQFRGSDVFIKTGAYGQGVAFSSKDPIAAAWHRGTYRVKPLPDRNDTMLLAFQRLIQEQFGR
;
A
#
# COMPACT_ATOMS: atom_id res chain seq x y z
N MET A 1 15.35 22.00 -15.22
CA MET A 1 14.32 21.84 -14.16
C MET A 1 14.26 20.36 -13.81
N GLU A 2 14.36 20.06 -12.56
CA GLU A 2 14.28 18.69 -12.05
C GLU A 2 12.87 18.08 -12.29
N LEU A 3 12.78 16.76 -12.51
CA LEU A 3 11.49 16.11 -12.82
C LEU A 3 10.44 16.29 -11.72
N ALA A 4 10.86 16.30 -10.45
CA ALA A 4 9.96 16.55 -9.33
C ALA A 4 9.37 17.97 -9.38
N GLU A 5 10.17 18.99 -9.66
CA GLU A 5 9.69 20.36 -9.83
C GLU A 5 8.76 20.48 -11.05
N ARG A 6 9.08 19.77 -12.14
CA ARG A 6 8.23 19.74 -13.33
C ARG A 6 6.87 19.10 -13.04
N LEU A 7 6.85 18.01 -12.29
CA LEU A 7 5.59 17.38 -11.88
C LEU A 7 4.74 18.33 -11.02
N LEU A 8 5.36 19.03 -10.08
CA LEU A 8 4.67 20.02 -9.24
C LEU A 8 4.09 21.16 -10.10
N GLU A 9 4.86 21.67 -11.05
CA GLU A 9 4.41 22.72 -11.99
C GLU A 9 3.21 22.23 -12.82
N LEU A 10 3.32 21.05 -13.44
CA LEU A 10 2.25 20.43 -14.24
C LEU A 10 0.97 20.19 -13.45
N SER A 11 1.10 19.91 -12.15
CA SER A 11 -0.06 19.72 -11.29
C SER A 11 -0.86 21.00 -11.07
N GLY A 12 -0.22 22.16 -11.16
CA GLY A 12 -0.85 23.44 -10.85
C GLY A 12 -1.28 23.61 -9.39
N VAL A 13 -0.86 22.72 -8.48
CA VAL A 13 -1.18 22.80 -7.05
C VAL A 13 -0.41 23.96 -6.42
N LYS A 14 -1.14 25.05 -6.10
CA LYS A 14 -0.59 26.29 -5.52
C LYS A 14 -0.98 26.51 -4.06
N ASP A 15 -1.79 25.63 -3.48
CA ASP A 15 -2.32 25.75 -2.13
C ASP A 15 -1.31 25.40 -1.03
N GLY A 16 -0.10 25.03 -1.41
CA GLY A 16 0.94 24.61 -0.49
C GLY A 16 0.66 23.26 0.20
N SER A 17 -0.29 22.48 -0.30
CA SER A 17 -0.67 21.19 0.31
C SER A 17 0.32 20.07 0.03
N ILE A 18 1.15 20.15 -1.00
CA ILE A 18 2.22 19.19 -1.24
C ILE A 18 3.34 19.42 -0.22
N LEU A 19 3.69 18.40 0.54
CA LEU A 19 4.76 18.43 1.55
C LEU A 19 6.10 18.01 0.96
N ASP A 20 6.11 16.89 0.29
CA ASP A 20 7.24 16.36 -0.46
C ASP A 20 6.72 15.53 -1.64
N LEU A 21 7.53 15.45 -2.67
CA LEU A 21 7.26 14.62 -3.84
C LEU A 21 8.57 14.14 -4.48
N ALA A 22 8.51 13.00 -5.16
CA ALA A 22 9.64 12.46 -5.89
C ALA A 22 9.19 11.84 -7.22
N VAL A 23 10.07 11.89 -8.20
CA VAL A 23 9.96 11.17 -9.47
C VAL A 23 11.21 10.33 -9.65
N MET A 24 11.05 9.09 -10.07
CA MET A 24 12.16 8.18 -10.36
C MET A 24 12.07 7.68 -11.80
N THR A 25 13.20 7.75 -12.47
CA THR A 25 13.45 7.17 -13.80
C THR A 25 14.73 6.33 -13.72
N ARG A 26 15.21 5.83 -14.88
CA ARG A 26 16.52 5.15 -14.97
C ARG A 26 17.70 6.06 -14.60
N ASP A 27 17.53 7.37 -14.68
CA ASP A 27 18.58 8.34 -14.37
C ASP A 27 18.68 8.67 -12.88
N GLY A 28 17.78 8.09 -12.06
CA GLY A 28 17.77 8.24 -10.61
C GLY A 28 16.51 8.90 -10.06
N VAL A 29 16.59 9.37 -8.83
CA VAL A 29 15.50 10.02 -8.10
C VAL A 29 15.68 11.54 -8.13
N SER A 30 14.73 12.24 -8.72
CA SER A 30 14.49 13.68 -8.55
C SER A 30 13.46 13.87 -7.44
N TRP A 31 13.69 14.81 -6.52
CA TRP A 31 12.78 15.03 -5.41
C TRP A 31 12.66 16.52 -5.06
N TRP A 32 11.49 16.90 -4.58
CA TRP A 32 11.17 18.24 -4.10
C TRP A 32 10.51 18.17 -2.72
N ARG A 33 10.75 19.17 -1.92
CA ARG A 33 10.20 19.30 -0.58
C ARG A 33 9.87 20.76 -0.29
N LYS A 34 8.75 20.97 0.39
CA LYS A 34 8.24 22.33 0.70
C LYS A 34 9.17 23.14 1.59
N ASP A 35 9.69 22.53 2.66
CA ASP A 35 10.51 23.17 3.67
C ASP A 35 11.58 22.20 4.18
N ASP A 36 12.46 22.68 5.09
CA ASP A 36 13.45 21.82 5.76
C ASP A 36 12.87 20.95 6.88
N ALA A 37 11.55 20.97 7.04
CA ALA A 37 10.83 20.16 8.03
C ALA A 37 10.97 18.66 7.79
N ASN A 38 10.42 17.87 8.72
CA ASN A 38 10.43 16.42 8.65
C ASN A 38 9.92 15.91 7.30
N THR A 39 10.68 15.00 6.70
CA THR A 39 10.37 14.39 5.42
C THR A 39 9.69 13.03 5.54
N CYS A 40 9.65 12.43 6.74
CA CYS A 40 8.93 11.18 6.97
C CYS A 40 7.46 11.50 7.29
N ASN A 41 6.62 11.46 6.25
CA ASN A 41 5.19 11.72 6.37
C ASN A 41 4.39 10.42 6.33
N ASN A 42 3.18 10.46 6.91
CA ASN A 42 2.29 9.30 6.86
C ASN A 42 1.78 9.08 5.44
N GLY A 43 2.15 7.95 4.85
CA GLY A 43 1.65 7.50 3.55
C GLY A 43 0.24 6.91 3.61
N HIS A 44 -0.30 6.72 4.84
CA HIS A 44 -1.59 6.08 5.06
C HIS A 44 -1.68 4.75 4.31
N SER A 45 -2.72 4.55 3.54
CA SER A 45 -2.97 3.29 2.80
C SER A 45 -1.96 2.96 1.69
N THR A 46 -0.94 3.81 1.45
CA THR A 46 0.13 3.45 0.49
C THR A 46 0.93 2.21 0.95
N ILE A 47 0.94 1.91 2.26
CA ILE A 47 1.56 0.68 2.80
C ILE A 47 1.01 -0.59 2.16
N LYS A 48 -0.23 -0.59 1.69
CA LYS A 48 -0.86 -1.77 1.09
C LYS A 48 -0.07 -2.31 -0.12
N VAL A 49 0.60 -1.44 -0.86
CA VAL A 49 1.48 -1.86 -1.95
C VAL A 49 2.68 -2.64 -1.42
N PHE A 50 3.24 -2.23 -0.30
CA PHE A 50 4.36 -2.92 0.33
C PHE A 50 3.95 -4.28 0.88
N VAL A 51 2.79 -4.35 1.54
CA VAL A 51 2.22 -5.62 2.03
C VAL A 51 1.95 -6.58 0.87
N ALA A 52 1.35 -6.09 -0.22
CA ALA A 52 1.11 -6.91 -1.42
C ALA A 52 2.42 -7.44 -2.04
N LEU A 53 3.48 -6.63 -2.10
CA LEU A 53 4.80 -7.06 -2.55
C LEU A 53 5.40 -8.12 -1.61
N CYS A 54 5.29 -7.95 -0.29
CA CYS A 54 5.77 -8.93 0.69
C CYS A 54 5.04 -10.28 0.55
N ILE A 55 3.72 -10.26 0.35
CA ILE A 55 2.95 -11.49 0.03
C ILE A 55 3.45 -12.12 -1.28
N GLY A 56 3.75 -11.29 -2.29
CA GLY A 56 4.31 -11.76 -3.55
C GLY A 56 5.65 -12.48 -3.40
N MET A 57 6.54 -11.93 -2.59
CA MET A 57 7.82 -12.58 -2.30
C MET A 57 7.64 -13.94 -1.62
N LEU A 58 6.67 -14.05 -0.69
CA LEU A 58 6.35 -15.33 -0.05
C LEU A 58 5.67 -16.31 -1.00
N TRP A 59 4.88 -15.80 -1.95
CA TRP A 59 4.27 -16.60 -3.03
C TRP A 59 5.34 -17.12 -4.00
N ASP A 60 6.27 -16.27 -4.45
CA ASP A 60 7.41 -16.65 -5.30
C ASP A 60 8.26 -17.74 -4.61
N GLU A 61 8.46 -17.63 -3.30
CA GLU A 61 9.17 -18.62 -2.47
C GLU A 61 8.33 -19.87 -2.18
N LYS A 62 7.10 -19.96 -2.69
CA LYS A 62 6.15 -21.07 -2.46
C LYS A 62 5.84 -21.33 -0.97
N LYS A 63 5.98 -20.31 -0.14
CA LYS A 63 5.65 -20.35 1.29
C LYS A 63 4.17 -20.17 1.55
N ILE A 64 3.47 -19.47 0.65
CA ILE A 64 2.02 -19.27 0.67
C ILE A 64 1.44 -19.48 -0.72
N ARG A 65 0.16 -19.81 -0.77
CA ARG A 65 -0.65 -19.88 -2.01
C ARG A 65 -1.80 -18.91 -1.89
N LEU A 66 -2.28 -18.42 -3.02
CA LEU A 66 -3.44 -17.51 -3.07
C LEU A 66 -4.73 -18.16 -2.55
N GLU A 67 -4.84 -19.47 -2.67
CA GLU A 67 -5.97 -20.30 -2.24
C GLU A 67 -5.90 -20.68 -0.75
N ASP A 68 -4.79 -20.45 -0.07
CA ASP A 68 -4.66 -20.76 1.35
C ASP A 68 -5.71 -19.98 2.15
N ARG A 69 -6.41 -20.68 3.04
CA ARG A 69 -7.45 -20.06 3.87
C ARG A 69 -6.80 -19.18 4.93
N ALA A 70 -7.20 -17.92 4.97
CA ALA A 70 -6.60 -16.93 5.84
C ALA A 70 -6.65 -17.32 7.32
N VAL A 71 -7.78 -17.88 7.77
CA VAL A 71 -7.98 -18.26 9.17
C VAL A 71 -7.08 -19.42 9.63
N ASP A 72 -6.62 -20.29 8.70
CA ASP A 72 -5.78 -21.44 9.04
C ASP A 72 -4.38 -21.03 9.55
N PHE A 73 -3.94 -19.81 9.28
CA PHE A 73 -2.71 -19.27 9.85
C PHE A 73 -2.79 -18.99 11.35
N PHE A 74 -4.02 -18.80 11.89
CA PHE A 74 -4.25 -18.35 13.27
C PHE A 74 -5.39 -19.12 13.97
N PRO A 75 -5.37 -20.46 14.03
CA PRO A 75 -6.48 -21.22 14.59
C PRO A 75 -6.74 -20.92 16.07
N ALA A 76 -5.73 -20.46 16.81
CA ALA A 76 -5.88 -20.10 18.23
C ALA A 76 -6.60 -18.76 18.47
N LEU A 77 -6.81 -17.95 17.43
CA LEU A 77 -7.46 -16.64 17.52
C LEU A 77 -8.93 -16.67 17.05
N TRP A 78 -9.48 -17.84 16.70
CA TRP A 78 -10.86 -17.95 16.25
C TRP A 78 -11.83 -17.68 17.41
N PRO A 79 -12.64 -16.61 17.34
CA PRO A 79 -13.67 -16.41 18.34
C PRO A 79 -14.81 -17.42 18.15
N GLU A 80 -15.50 -17.75 19.24
CA GLU A 80 -16.62 -18.69 19.22
C GLU A 80 -17.74 -18.23 18.25
N GLU A 81 -18.00 -16.94 18.24
CA GLU A 81 -19.01 -16.28 17.41
C GLU A 81 -18.57 -15.91 16.00
N MET A 82 -17.42 -16.43 15.53
CA MET A 82 -16.91 -16.15 14.19
C MET A 82 -17.88 -16.64 13.11
N ASP A 83 -18.22 -15.75 12.16
CA ASP A 83 -19.04 -16.13 11.00
C ASP A 83 -18.36 -17.26 10.20
N ALA A 84 -19.11 -18.32 9.91
CA ALA A 84 -18.58 -19.52 9.23
C ALA A 84 -17.98 -19.21 7.84
N ARG A 85 -18.39 -18.11 7.21
CA ARG A 85 -17.86 -17.68 5.91
C ARG A 85 -16.37 -17.32 5.98
N TRP A 86 -15.85 -16.88 7.12
CA TRP A 86 -14.42 -16.67 7.31
C TRP A 86 -13.57 -17.90 6.97
N LYS A 87 -14.09 -19.11 7.18
CA LYS A 87 -13.40 -20.36 6.81
C LYS A 87 -13.19 -20.55 5.31
N ARG A 88 -13.82 -19.70 4.47
CA ARG A 88 -13.67 -19.70 3.01
C ARG A 88 -12.90 -18.49 2.49
N VAL A 89 -12.53 -17.55 3.37
CA VAL A 89 -11.71 -16.41 2.99
C VAL A 89 -10.29 -16.88 2.69
N THR A 90 -9.78 -16.56 1.52
CA THR A 90 -8.42 -16.90 1.09
C THR A 90 -7.49 -15.67 1.11
N VAL A 91 -6.19 -15.90 0.96
CA VAL A 91 -5.19 -14.83 0.80
C VAL A 91 -5.54 -13.94 -0.41
N ALA A 92 -5.99 -14.52 -1.54
CA ALA A 92 -6.45 -13.76 -2.69
C ALA A 92 -7.63 -12.83 -2.37
N HIS A 93 -8.60 -13.31 -1.59
CA HIS A 93 -9.75 -12.49 -1.19
C HIS A 93 -9.34 -11.29 -0.33
N LEU A 94 -8.37 -11.45 0.57
CA LEU A 94 -7.85 -10.34 1.37
C LEU A 94 -7.11 -9.31 0.51
N LEU A 95 -6.21 -9.76 -0.39
CA LEU A 95 -5.47 -8.90 -1.31
C LEU A 95 -6.40 -8.06 -2.20
N ALA A 96 -7.48 -8.67 -2.70
CA ALA A 96 -8.44 -8.04 -3.60
C ALA A 96 -9.55 -7.25 -2.88
N HIS A 97 -9.53 -7.12 -1.55
CA HIS A 97 -10.63 -6.55 -0.77
C HIS A 97 -11.99 -7.20 -1.03
N ARG A 98 -12.00 -8.55 -1.12
CA ARG A 98 -13.19 -9.37 -1.41
C ARG A 98 -13.47 -10.43 -0.34
N CYS A 99 -13.09 -10.16 0.92
CA CYS A 99 -13.32 -11.11 2.00
C CYS A 99 -14.81 -11.30 2.34
N GLY A 100 -15.67 -10.31 2.01
CA GLY A 100 -17.11 -10.38 2.26
C GLY A 100 -17.57 -9.67 3.53
N GLN A 101 -16.70 -8.95 4.23
CA GLN A 101 -17.07 -8.16 5.42
C GLN A 101 -18.12 -7.09 5.10
N ALA A 102 -18.94 -6.78 6.10
CA ALA A 102 -19.86 -5.66 6.03
C ALA A 102 -19.10 -4.32 5.92
N PRO A 103 -19.67 -3.30 5.24
CA PRO A 103 -19.01 -2.01 5.07
C PRO A 103 -18.84 -1.23 6.37
N GLU A 104 -19.65 -1.55 7.38
CA GLU A 104 -19.67 -0.85 8.67
C GLU A 104 -18.82 -1.56 9.73
N GLY A 105 -18.25 -0.80 10.66
CA GLY A 105 -17.58 -1.33 11.85
C GLY A 105 -16.18 -1.89 11.62
N GLY A 106 -15.38 -1.30 10.72
CA GLY A 106 -13.96 -1.58 10.61
C GLY A 106 -13.23 -1.35 11.94
N VAL A 107 -12.18 -2.12 12.22
CA VAL A 107 -11.29 -1.77 13.31
C VAL A 107 -10.48 -0.56 12.81
N GLY A 108 -10.86 0.64 13.26
CA GLY A 108 -10.22 1.89 12.87
C GLY A 108 -8.75 1.91 13.30
N PHE A 109 -7.85 1.99 12.33
CA PHE A 109 -6.41 2.01 12.62
C PHE A 109 -5.86 3.43 12.84
N GLU A 110 -6.59 4.45 12.44
CA GLU A 110 -6.07 5.82 12.46
C GLU A 110 -6.90 6.81 13.29
N GLU A 111 -8.19 6.56 13.49
CA GLU A 111 -9.09 7.55 14.08
C GLU A 111 -10.07 6.98 15.13
N GLU A 112 -10.16 5.67 15.27
CA GLU A 112 -11.09 5.02 16.19
C GLU A 112 -10.35 4.42 17.38
N GLU A 113 -10.97 4.48 18.54
CA GLU A 113 -10.46 3.81 19.73
C GLU A 113 -10.50 2.29 19.55
N ILE A 114 -9.41 1.62 19.89
CA ILE A 114 -9.40 0.16 19.91
C ILE A 114 -10.32 -0.29 21.05
N PRO A 115 -11.32 -1.13 20.76
CA PRO A 115 -12.25 -1.62 21.76
C PRO A 115 -11.52 -2.25 22.96
N ASP A 116 -12.14 -2.23 24.12
CA ASP A 116 -11.66 -2.84 25.39
C ASP A 116 -10.28 -2.36 25.88
N GLY A 117 -9.80 -1.23 25.37
CA GLY A 117 -8.46 -0.70 25.70
C GLY A 117 -7.34 -1.56 25.15
N GLY A 118 -7.57 -2.30 24.07
CA GLY A 118 -6.58 -3.11 23.37
C GLY A 118 -6.22 -4.43 24.10
N ARG A 119 -7.08 -4.97 24.95
CA ARG A 119 -6.85 -6.27 25.62
C ARG A 119 -7.04 -7.45 24.71
N THR A 120 -8.01 -7.38 23.80
CA THR A 120 -8.26 -8.42 22.79
C THR A 120 -7.30 -8.23 21.60
N ASP A 121 -6.73 -9.34 21.12
CA ASP A 121 -5.94 -9.32 19.88
C ASP A 121 -6.77 -8.73 18.73
N LEU A 122 -6.21 -7.75 18.04
CA LEU A 122 -6.92 -7.02 17.00
C LEU A 122 -7.41 -7.93 15.86
N LEU A 123 -6.69 -9.02 15.56
CA LEU A 123 -7.14 -10.00 14.57
C LEU A 123 -8.39 -10.76 15.02
N THR A 124 -8.53 -11.01 16.33
CA THR A 124 -9.77 -11.58 16.89
C THR A 124 -10.94 -10.62 16.69
N LEU A 125 -10.73 -9.31 16.88
CA LEU A 125 -11.76 -8.30 16.60
C LEU A 125 -12.14 -8.26 15.12
N VAL A 126 -11.16 -8.38 14.22
CA VAL A 126 -11.41 -8.50 12.76
C VAL A 126 -12.27 -9.72 12.45
N LEU A 127 -12.00 -10.87 13.08
CA LEU A 127 -12.75 -12.12 12.87
C LEU A 127 -14.17 -12.09 13.46
N ARG A 128 -14.45 -11.20 14.43
CA ARG A 128 -15.80 -10.96 14.96
C ARG A 128 -16.67 -10.10 14.06
N ARG A 129 -16.08 -9.44 13.06
CA ARG A 129 -16.87 -8.58 12.18
C ARG A 129 -17.92 -9.36 11.39
N PRO A 130 -19.11 -8.80 11.25
CA PRO A 130 -20.15 -9.42 10.46
C PRO A 130 -19.75 -9.54 9.00
N MET A 131 -20.14 -10.66 8.39
CA MET A 131 -20.00 -10.87 6.95
C MET A 131 -21.32 -10.50 6.27
N ALA A 132 -21.27 -9.60 5.28
CA ALA A 132 -22.44 -9.21 4.49
C ALA A 132 -22.55 -10.00 3.18
N TYR A 133 -21.40 -10.46 2.65
CA TYR A 133 -21.31 -11.08 1.33
C TYR A 133 -20.58 -12.42 1.39
N GLU A 134 -20.75 -13.23 0.37
CA GLU A 134 -19.91 -14.41 0.17
C GLU A 134 -18.49 -13.98 -0.23
N PRO A 135 -17.44 -14.64 0.33
CA PRO A 135 -16.06 -14.36 -0.05
C PRO A 135 -15.84 -14.45 -1.57
N GLY A 136 -15.13 -13.50 -2.13
CA GLY A 136 -14.85 -13.40 -3.56
C GLY A 136 -15.88 -12.65 -4.40
N THR A 137 -17.11 -12.43 -3.90
CA THR A 137 -18.20 -11.90 -4.72
C THR A 137 -18.34 -10.38 -4.73
N HIS A 138 -17.93 -9.71 -3.67
CA HIS A 138 -18.12 -8.26 -3.52
C HIS A 138 -16.83 -7.57 -3.11
N TYR A 139 -16.54 -6.43 -3.76
CA TYR A 139 -15.43 -5.56 -3.37
C TYR A 139 -15.86 -4.65 -2.23
N GLN A 140 -15.19 -4.78 -1.09
CA GLN A 140 -15.37 -3.90 0.06
C GLN A 140 -14.00 -3.50 0.61
N TYR A 141 -13.60 -2.26 0.35
CA TYR A 141 -12.34 -1.74 0.88
C TYR A 141 -12.36 -1.68 2.40
N THR A 142 -11.33 -2.28 3.02
CA THR A 142 -11.12 -2.21 4.48
C THR A 142 -9.64 -2.35 4.81
N ASP A 143 -9.20 -1.71 5.87
CA ASP A 143 -7.83 -1.84 6.37
C ASP A 143 -7.59 -3.19 7.05
N ASP A 144 -8.63 -3.82 7.58
CA ASP A 144 -8.59 -5.13 8.22
C ASP A 144 -7.96 -6.20 7.33
N ASN A 145 -8.25 -6.20 6.04
CA ASN A 145 -7.72 -7.19 5.10
C ASN A 145 -6.19 -7.12 5.03
N TYR A 146 -5.64 -5.93 5.02
CA TYR A 146 -4.20 -5.73 4.93
C TYR A 146 -3.51 -5.84 6.29
N TYR A 147 -4.21 -5.55 7.37
CA TYR A 147 -3.75 -5.94 8.70
C TYR A 147 -3.64 -7.47 8.81
N PHE A 148 -4.66 -8.21 8.36
CA PHE A 148 -4.61 -9.67 8.34
C PHE A 148 -3.43 -10.20 7.50
N LEU A 149 -3.20 -9.63 6.32
CA LEU A 149 -2.05 -10.00 5.48
C LEU A 149 -0.71 -9.69 6.17
N ALA A 150 -0.59 -8.57 6.87
CA ALA A 150 0.60 -8.24 7.65
C ALA A 150 0.86 -9.30 8.74
N ARG A 151 -0.18 -9.73 9.46
CA ARG A 151 -0.11 -10.81 10.45
C ARG A 151 0.31 -12.14 9.81
N ILE A 152 -0.16 -12.46 8.58
CA ILE A 152 0.30 -13.65 7.83
C ILE A 152 1.78 -13.55 7.52
N ILE A 153 2.28 -12.38 7.06
CA ILE A 153 3.71 -12.16 6.81
C ILE A 153 4.52 -12.41 8.09
N GLU A 154 4.13 -11.79 9.20
CA GLU A 154 4.80 -11.99 10.50
C GLU A 154 4.83 -13.47 10.91
N LYS A 155 3.70 -14.17 10.76
CA LYS A 155 3.57 -15.60 11.08
C LYS A 155 4.48 -16.48 10.24
N MET A 156 4.54 -16.22 8.93
CA MET A 156 5.29 -17.05 7.98
C MET A 156 6.79 -16.79 8.01
N THR A 157 7.20 -15.60 8.46
CA THR A 157 8.62 -15.20 8.46
C THR A 157 9.26 -15.25 9.84
N GLY A 158 8.47 -15.19 10.91
CA GLY A 158 8.94 -14.99 12.26
C GLY A 158 9.56 -13.61 12.51
N MET A 159 9.31 -12.65 11.61
CA MET A 159 9.82 -11.28 11.68
C MET A 159 8.65 -10.29 11.76
N GLY A 160 8.85 -9.15 12.41
CA GLY A 160 7.96 -7.99 12.26
C GLY A 160 7.89 -7.54 10.80
N LEU A 161 6.74 -7.00 10.39
CA LEU A 161 6.56 -6.51 9.02
C LEU A 161 7.59 -5.45 8.63
N ASP A 162 7.94 -4.54 9.55
CA ASP A 162 8.96 -3.50 9.37
C ASP A 162 10.32 -4.11 9.02
N ARG A 163 10.74 -5.12 9.78
CA ARG A 163 12.00 -5.82 9.53
C ARG A 163 11.97 -6.55 8.20
N PHE A 164 10.89 -7.24 7.86
CA PHE A 164 10.77 -7.93 6.58
C PHE A 164 10.82 -6.96 5.40
N ILE A 165 10.09 -5.84 5.46
CA ILE A 165 10.17 -4.76 4.46
C ILE A 165 11.60 -4.20 4.39
N GLY A 166 12.22 -3.93 5.55
CA GLY A 166 13.58 -3.39 5.61
C GLY A 166 14.62 -4.30 4.94
N GLU A 167 14.55 -5.61 5.19
CA GLU A 167 15.49 -6.58 4.62
C GLU A 167 15.22 -6.85 3.13
N ARG A 168 13.95 -6.95 2.72
CA ARG A 168 13.57 -7.43 1.38
C ARG A 168 13.35 -6.31 0.35
N LEU A 169 12.97 -5.12 0.79
CA LEU A 169 12.76 -3.95 -0.06
C LEU A 169 13.70 -2.80 0.34
N GLY A 170 13.76 -2.48 1.62
CA GLY A 170 14.47 -1.30 2.10
C GLY A 170 15.97 -1.35 1.79
N ARG A 171 16.64 -2.43 2.14
CA ARG A 171 18.07 -2.59 1.87
C ARG A 171 18.39 -2.66 0.37
N PRO A 172 17.70 -3.50 -0.45
CA PRO A 172 17.96 -3.53 -1.89
C PRO A 172 17.67 -2.22 -2.60
N LEU A 173 16.63 -1.48 -2.21
CA LEU A 173 16.21 -0.22 -2.83
C LEU A 173 16.87 1.01 -2.17
N GLY A 174 17.69 0.80 -1.14
CA GLY A 174 18.37 1.88 -0.44
C GLY A 174 17.41 2.87 0.23
N PHE A 175 16.43 2.38 0.98
CA PHE A 175 15.59 3.25 1.82
C PHE A 175 16.45 3.89 2.92
N ARG A 176 16.15 5.13 3.25
CA ARG A 176 16.83 5.82 4.37
C ARG A 176 16.16 5.46 5.69
N ASP A 177 14.88 5.84 5.83
CA ASP A 177 14.13 5.64 7.05
C ASP A 177 12.66 5.38 6.74
N PHE A 178 12.04 4.52 7.53
CA PHE A 178 10.60 4.36 7.58
C PHE A 178 10.19 3.80 8.95
N ALA A 179 8.91 3.98 9.29
CA ALA A 179 8.32 3.40 10.48
C ALA A 179 6.90 2.92 10.15
N ILE A 180 6.44 1.90 10.86
CA ILE A 180 5.08 1.39 10.76
C ILE A 180 4.52 1.34 12.19
N SER A 181 3.34 1.89 12.40
CA SER A 181 2.67 1.80 13.69
C SER A 181 2.34 0.35 14.04
N ILE A 182 2.34 0.05 15.33
CA ILE A 182 2.00 -1.25 15.88
C ILE A 182 0.70 -1.17 16.69
N ASP A 183 0.01 -2.28 16.82
CA ASP A 183 -1.12 -2.44 17.72
C ASP A 183 -0.67 -2.65 19.18
N PRO A 184 -1.59 -2.72 20.17
CA PRO A 184 -1.24 -2.95 21.58
C PRO A 184 -0.51 -4.27 21.86
N HIS A 185 -0.59 -5.25 20.96
CA HIS A 185 0.08 -6.55 21.06
C HIS A 185 1.44 -6.57 20.33
N GLY A 186 1.86 -5.45 19.74
CA GLY A 186 3.15 -5.30 19.03
C GLY A 186 3.13 -5.75 17.57
N HIS A 187 1.96 -5.96 16.97
CA HIS A 187 1.83 -6.31 15.56
C HIS A 187 1.68 -5.09 14.67
N HIS A 188 2.30 -5.10 13.52
CA HIS A 188 2.32 -3.96 12.60
C HIS A 188 1.01 -3.76 11.86
N LEU A 189 0.62 -2.49 11.70
CA LEU A 189 -0.59 -2.10 10.97
C LEU A 189 -0.32 -2.11 9.45
N GLY A 190 -0.72 -3.19 8.77
CA GLY A 190 -0.53 -3.33 7.32
C GLY A 190 -1.53 -2.55 6.46
N GLY A 191 -2.59 -2.00 7.06
CA GLY A 191 -3.64 -1.24 6.37
C GLY A 191 -3.33 0.24 6.20
N GLY A 192 -2.54 0.81 7.12
CA GLY A 192 -2.22 2.23 7.18
C GLY A 192 -0.98 2.50 8.03
N CYS A 193 -0.77 3.79 8.38
CA CYS A 193 0.23 4.22 9.36
C CYS A 193 1.68 3.84 9.04
N MET A 194 2.08 3.92 7.78
CA MET A 194 3.48 3.85 7.37
C MET A 194 4.03 5.25 7.12
N TYR A 195 5.10 5.58 7.79
CA TYR A 195 5.78 6.88 7.70
C TYR A 195 7.08 6.71 6.92
N MET A 196 7.25 7.46 5.84
CA MET A 196 8.46 7.41 5.03
C MET A 196 8.61 8.67 4.18
N ARG A 197 9.73 8.78 3.47
CA ARG A 197 10.01 9.86 2.51
C ARG A 197 9.37 9.54 1.17
N ALA A 198 8.88 10.56 0.44
CA ALA A 198 8.46 10.36 -0.96
C ALA A 198 9.61 9.81 -1.82
N SER A 199 10.86 10.24 -1.55
CA SER A 199 12.06 9.74 -2.25
C SER A 199 12.38 8.26 -2.02
N ASP A 200 11.84 7.64 -0.97
CA ASP A 200 11.95 6.20 -0.73
C ASP A 200 10.70 5.48 -1.23
N MET A 201 9.51 6.06 -1.05
CA MET A 201 8.25 5.51 -1.55
C MET A 201 8.24 5.36 -3.07
N VAL A 202 8.82 6.33 -3.80
CA VAL A 202 8.88 6.30 -5.28
C VAL A 202 9.67 5.11 -5.82
N LYS A 203 10.67 4.61 -5.07
CA LYS A 203 11.47 3.44 -5.47
C LYS A 203 10.64 2.17 -5.58
N VAL A 204 9.60 2.05 -4.74
CA VAL A 204 8.63 0.94 -4.84
C VAL A 204 7.75 1.10 -6.07
N GLY A 205 7.29 2.31 -6.37
CA GLY A 205 6.61 2.58 -7.64
C GLY A 205 7.48 2.23 -8.84
N TYR A 206 8.76 2.59 -8.81
CA TYR A 206 9.70 2.30 -9.89
C TYR A 206 10.02 0.80 -10.01
N LEU A 207 10.14 0.07 -8.89
CA LEU A 207 10.23 -1.40 -8.89
C LEU A 207 9.05 -2.03 -9.65
N LEU A 208 7.83 -1.53 -9.43
CA LEU A 208 6.63 -1.99 -10.14
C LEU A 208 6.62 -1.60 -11.61
N ALA A 209 7.16 -0.41 -11.97
CA ALA A 209 7.33 0.02 -13.36
C ALA A 209 8.36 -0.85 -14.12
N CYS A 210 9.29 -1.47 -13.39
CA CYS A 210 10.32 -2.36 -13.90
C CYS A 210 9.98 -3.85 -13.66
N ASP A 211 8.69 -4.20 -13.56
CA ASP A 211 8.20 -5.57 -13.39
C ASP A 211 8.91 -6.36 -12.27
N GLY A 212 9.18 -5.69 -11.15
CA GLY A 212 9.77 -6.30 -9.96
C GLY A 212 11.30 -6.38 -9.92
N CYS A 213 11.98 -5.79 -10.91
CA CYS A 213 13.44 -5.76 -10.99
C CYS A 213 14.02 -4.42 -10.51
N ALA A 214 15.09 -4.47 -9.73
CA ALA A 214 15.89 -3.32 -9.33
C ALA A 214 17.39 -3.64 -9.51
N ASP A 215 18.12 -2.76 -10.19
CA ASP A 215 19.55 -2.90 -10.48
C ASP A 215 19.94 -4.29 -11.03
N GLY A 216 19.11 -4.81 -11.95
CA GLY A 216 19.29 -6.11 -12.58
C GLY A 216 18.98 -7.32 -11.69
N LYS A 217 18.45 -7.10 -10.49
CA LYS A 217 18.04 -8.15 -9.56
C LYS A 217 16.51 -8.18 -9.45
N GLU A 218 15.93 -9.36 -9.65
CA GLU A 218 14.53 -9.60 -9.37
C GLU A 218 14.30 -9.65 -7.85
N LEU A 219 13.47 -8.74 -7.32
CA LEU A 219 13.06 -8.72 -5.92
C LEU A 219 11.71 -9.42 -5.72
N VAL A 220 10.86 -9.36 -6.73
CA VAL A 220 9.59 -10.07 -6.83
C VAL A 220 9.35 -10.41 -8.31
N SER A 221 8.68 -11.51 -8.60
CA SER A 221 8.51 -11.95 -9.99
C SER A 221 7.65 -10.99 -10.83
N ALA A 222 7.97 -10.90 -12.12
CA ALA A 222 7.14 -10.14 -13.08
C ALA A 222 5.69 -10.68 -13.13
N GLU A 223 5.51 -11.99 -12.92
CA GLU A 223 4.17 -12.57 -12.83
C GLU A 223 3.38 -12.00 -11.66
N TRP A 224 4.01 -11.85 -10.48
CA TRP A 224 3.34 -11.25 -9.34
C TRP A 224 2.98 -9.78 -9.57
N VAL A 225 3.88 -8.99 -10.15
CA VAL A 225 3.60 -7.59 -10.50
C VAL A 225 2.43 -7.50 -11.49
N ARG A 226 2.37 -8.39 -12.48
CA ARG A 226 1.23 -8.50 -13.40
C ARG A 226 -0.07 -8.79 -12.66
N ARG A 227 -0.08 -9.77 -11.72
CA ARG A 227 -1.24 -10.06 -10.87
C ARG A 227 -1.65 -8.86 -10.02
N MET A 228 -0.72 -8.13 -9.42
CA MET A 228 -1.04 -6.91 -8.68
C MET A 228 -1.82 -5.91 -9.54
N ARG A 229 -1.47 -5.76 -10.81
CA ARG A 229 -2.18 -4.88 -11.76
C ARG A 229 -3.54 -5.42 -12.17
N GLU A 230 -3.62 -6.69 -12.56
CA GLU A 230 -4.82 -7.30 -13.13
C GLU A 230 -5.88 -7.61 -12.07
N ASP A 231 -5.48 -8.12 -10.90
CA ASP A 231 -6.36 -8.54 -9.82
C ASP A 231 -6.60 -7.41 -8.79
N GLY A 232 -5.92 -6.26 -8.94
CA GLY A 232 -6.07 -5.09 -8.08
C GLY A 232 -5.44 -5.27 -6.69
N TYR A 233 -4.38 -6.06 -6.56
CA TYR A 233 -3.70 -6.28 -5.29
C TYR A 233 -2.92 -5.04 -4.85
N GLY A 234 -3.53 -4.24 -3.97
CA GLY A 234 -2.96 -3.00 -3.48
C GLY A 234 -2.86 -1.86 -4.50
N LEU A 235 -3.36 -2.05 -5.71
CA LEU A 235 -3.26 -1.09 -6.81
C LEU A 235 -4.62 -0.76 -7.42
N THR A 236 -4.70 0.42 -8.04
CA THR A 236 -5.85 0.84 -8.86
C THR A 236 -5.33 1.40 -10.17
N GLN A 237 -5.95 1.01 -11.28
CA GLN A 237 -5.65 1.59 -12.59
C GLN A 237 -6.32 2.96 -12.71
N PHE A 238 -5.58 3.97 -13.14
CA PHE A 238 -6.12 5.31 -13.31
C PHE A 238 -6.84 5.44 -14.65
N ARG A 239 -8.18 5.54 -14.61
CA ARG A 239 -9.06 5.80 -15.77
C ARG A 239 -8.77 4.93 -17.01
N GLY A 240 -8.38 3.65 -16.79
CA GLY A 240 -8.05 2.74 -17.88
C GLY A 240 -6.75 3.06 -18.65
N SER A 241 -5.92 3.98 -18.12
CA SER A 241 -4.62 4.32 -18.69
C SER A 241 -3.53 3.33 -18.28
N ASP A 242 -2.30 3.56 -18.75
CA ASP A 242 -1.12 2.78 -18.35
C ASP A 242 -0.59 3.15 -16.95
N VAL A 243 -1.23 4.10 -16.26
CA VAL A 243 -0.85 4.53 -14.92
C VAL A 243 -1.61 3.75 -13.87
N PHE A 244 -0.86 3.17 -12.94
CA PHE A 244 -1.35 2.52 -11.74
C PHE A 244 -0.97 3.32 -10.51
N ILE A 245 -1.82 3.30 -9.49
CA ILE A 245 -1.62 4.04 -8.24
C ILE A 245 -2.07 3.25 -7.03
N LYS A 246 -1.40 3.47 -5.90
CA LYS A 246 -1.98 3.31 -4.57
C LYS A 246 -2.11 4.67 -3.91
N THR A 247 -3.33 5.01 -3.55
CA THR A 247 -3.62 6.24 -2.80
C THR A 247 -3.62 5.98 -1.30
N GLY A 248 -3.18 6.99 -0.53
CA GLY A 248 -3.44 7.10 0.90
C GLY A 248 -4.59 8.06 1.19
N ALA A 249 -5.15 7.97 2.39
CA ALA A 249 -6.09 8.96 2.89
C ALA A 249 -5.46 10.37 2.81
N TYR A 250 -6.29 11.38 2.60
CA TYR A 250 -5.85 12.78 2.51
C TYR A 250 -4.94 13.12 1.33
N GLY A 251 -4.90 12.29 0.28
CA GLY A 251 -4.29 12.63 -1.00
C GLY A 251 -2.81 12.25 -1.18
N GLN A 252 -2.27 11.36 -0.36
CA GLN A 252 -0.98 10.74 -0.62
C GLN A 252 -1.07 9.76 -1.79
N GLY A 253 0.06 9.52 -2.46
CA GLY A 253 0.06 8.57 -3.57
C GLY A 253 1.44 8.06 -3.94
N VAL A 254 1.46 6.83 -4.45
CA VAL A 254 2.57 6.26 -5.21
C VAL A 254 2.00 5.73 -6.52
N ALA A 255 2.50 6.28 -7.64
CA ALA A 255 2.03 5.96 -8.98
C ALA A 255 3.20 5.52 -9.88
N PHE A 256 2.90 4.71 -10.89
CA PHE A 256 3.89 4.29 -11.87
C PHE A 256 3.23 4.02 -13.23
N SER A 257 4.04 4.07 -14.29
CA SER A 257 3.64 3.62 -15.62
C SER A 257 3.90 2.12 -15.77
N SER A 258 2.96 1.38 -16.36
CA SER A 258 3.15 -0.02 -16.71
C SER A 258 3.86 -0.23 -18.06
N LYS A 259 4.16 0.85 -18.79
CA LYS A 259 4.83 0.82 -20.10
C LYS A 259 6.21 1.47 -20.07
N ASP A 260 6.38 2.47 -19.22
CA ASP A 260 7.60 3.27 -19.20
C ASP A 260 8.25 3.18 -17.82
N PRO A 261 9.59 3.12 -17.71
CA PRO A 261 10.29 3.01 -16.44
C PRO A 261 10.30 4.35 -15.70
N ILE A 262 9.13 4.76 -15.20
CA ILE A 262 8.91 5.99 -14.44
C ILE A 262 7.88 5.77 -13.33
N ALA A 263 8.14 6.38 -12.18
CA ALA A 263 7.23 6.42 -11.05
C ALA A 263 7.23 7.80 -10.39
N ALA A 264 6.18 8.10 -9.64
CA ALA A 264 6.06 9.30 -8.82
C ALA A 264 5.46 8.94 -7.47
N ALA A 265 5.86 9.66 -6.42
CA ALA A 265 5.28 9.54 -5.09
C ALA A 265 5.19 10.91 -4.42
N TRP A 266 4.17 11.12 -3.60
CA TRP A 266 3.94 12.40 -2.93
C TRP A 266 3.17 12.25 -1.63
N HIS A 267 3.39 13.23 -0.72
CA HIS A 267 2.60 13.41 0.48
C HIS A 267 1.93 14.79 0.46
N ARG A 268 0.72 14.86 1.03
CA ARG A 268 -0.04 16.10 1.18
C ARG A 268 -0.34 16.38 2.65
N GLY A 269 -0.28 17.66 3.01
CA GLY A 269 -0.63 18.17 4.34
C GLY A 269 -2.13 18.47 4.52
N THR A 270 -3.00 17.58 4.01
CA THR A 270 -4.45 17.78 4.03
C THR A 270 -5.15 16.94 5.10
N TYR A 271 -4.43 16.56 6.15
CA TYR A 271 -4.98 15.78 7.25
C TYR A 271 -6.24 16.45 7.84
N ARG A 272 -7.34 15.70 7.86
CA ARG A 272 -8.67 16.16 8.31
C ARG A 272 -9.27 17.36 7.56
N VAL A 273 -8.73 17.78 6.43
CA VAL A 273 -9.35 18.77 5.55
C VAL A 273 -10.47 18.11 4.74
N LYS A 274 -11.71 18.60 4.85
CA LYS A 274 -12.87 18.12 4.07
C LYS A 274 -13.65 19.32 3.50
N PRO A 275 -14.12 19.25 2.24
CA PRO A 275 -13.87 18.16 1.28
C PRO A 275 -12.43 18.23 0.76
N LEU A 276 -11.85 17.05 0.47
CA LEU A 276 -10.56 17.00 -0.24
C LEU A 276 -10.79 17.48 -1.68
N PRO A 277 -10.13 18.54 -2.12
CA PRO A 277 -10.17 18.89 -3.54
C PRO A 277 -9.55 17.76 -4.34
N ASP A 278 -10.27 17.21 -5.26
CA ASP A 278 -9.86 16.24 -6.29
C ASP A 278 -9.00 15.02 -5.86
N ARG A 279 -8.87 14.73 -4.60
CA ARG A 279 -8.06 13.62 -4.05
C ARG A 279 -6.66 13.54 -4.67
N ASN A 280 -6.50 12.79 -5.79
CA ASN A 280 -5.23 12.60 -6.50
C ASN A 280 -5.35 12.85 -8.01
N ASP A 281 -6.51 13.17 -8.54
CA ASP A 281 -6.72 13.31 -9.98
C ASP A 281 -5.78 14.34 -10.61
N THR A 282 -5.61 15.49 -9.97
CA THR A 282 -4.69 16.55 -10.43
C THR A 282 -3.25 16.04 -10.51
N MET A 283 -2.75 15.35 -9.50
CA MET A 283 -1.39 14.79 -9.51
C MET A 283 -1.23 13.69 -10.56
N LEU A 284 -2.26 12.84 -10.75
CA LEU A 284 -2.22 11.76 -11.73
C LEU A 284 -2.28 12.28 -13.17
N LEU A 285 -3.10 13.29 -13.44
CA LEU A 285 -3.12 13.95 -14.75
C LEU A 285 -1.79 14.65 -15.04
N ALA A 286 -1.19 15.28 -14.04
CA ALA A 286 0.14 15.88 -14.18
C ALA A 286 1.20 14.81 -14.45
N PHE A 287 1.13 13.66 -13.75
CA PHE A 287 2.05 12.55 -13.97
C PHE A 287 1.90 11.95 -15.38
N GLN A 288 0.69 11.81 -15.91
CA GLN A 288 0.47 11.40 -17.30
C GLN A 288 1.11 12.39 -18.30
N ARG A 289 0.95 13.70 -18.07
CA ARG A 289 1.61 14.73 -18.90
C ARG A 289 3.14 14.63 -18.82
N LEU A 290 3.68 14.41 -17.63
CA LEU A 290 5.12 14.21 -17.46
C LEU A 290 5.62 12.98 -18.24
N ILE A 291 4.89 11.87 -18.23
CA ILE A 291 5.19 10.67 -19.04
C ILE A 291 5.20 11.04 -20.54
N GLN A 292 4.21 11.78 -21.01
CA GLN A 292 4.14 12.23 -22.40
C GLN A 292 5.35 13.10 -22.79
N GLU A 293 5.76 14.02 -21.92
CA GLU A 293 6.95 14.85 -22.14
C GLU A 293 8.25 14.03 -22.18
N GLN A 294 8.37 13.01 -21.33
CA GLN A 294 9.60 12.21 -21.22
C GLN A 294 9.72 11.14 -22.31
N PHE A 295 8.62 10.56 -22.77
CA PHE A 295 8.62 9.40 -23.66
C PHE A 295 7.92 9.65 -25.01
N GLY A 296 7.37 10.85 -25.25
CA GLY A 296 6.79 11.26 -26.54
C GLY A 296 5.49 10.54 -26.91
N ARG A 297 4.67 10.18 -25.91
CA ARG A 297 3.42 9.42 -26.12
C ARG A 297 2.20 10.17 -25.65
#